data_f53f4c210e8594e6b06715d8c193b0d1
#
_entry.id   f53f4c210e8594e6b06715d8c193b0d1
#
_cell.length_a   1.000
_cell.length_b   1.000
_cell.length_c   1.000
_cell.angle_alpha   90.00
_cell.angle_beta   90.00
_cell.angle_gamma   90.00
#
_symmetry.space_group_name_H-M   'P 1'
#
loop_
_entity.id
_entity.type
_entity.pdbx_description
1 polymer ?
#
loop_
_entity_poly.entity_id
_entity_poly.type
_entity_poly.pdbx_seq_one_letter_code
_entity_poly.pdbx_strand_id
1 'polypeptide(L)'
;MLTKAFLSPAEIEERIAQEAASDKDRKLTPEQIEAIYSNGTNILVSASAGSGKTFVMVERILDMIGRGVGIDQLFISTFTVKAAGELKERLEKRLTKHLGQAETDEERAFLSDQIAKIGTADIGTMDAFTQKLVNQYGYLLGVSPTFRIMTDLAEQTLMKNEVYADLFNDYMQGKDAQLFQKLVRNFTGHSKTSKAFRDLVYDIYSFSQATADPEKWLRQNLLKGQIEAKPCLLYTSPSP
;
A
#
# COMPACT_ATOMS: atom_id res chain seq x y z
N MET A 1 -27.84 -17.69 8.89
CA MET A 1 -26.73 -16.78 9.28
C MET A 1 -25.56 -17.63 9.71
N LEU A 2 -24.56 -17.80 8.83
CA LEU A 2 -23.40 -18.69 9.05
C LEU A 2 -22.35 -18.00 9.94
N THR A 3 -22.66 -17.76 11.19
CA THR A 3 -21.66 -17.26 12.15
C THR A 3 -21.01 -18.46 12.85
N LYS A 4 -20.08 -19.11 12.15
CA LYS A 4 -19.14 -20.01 12.83
C LYS A 4 -18.14 -19.14 13.59
N ALA A 5 -18.01 -19.34 14.90
CA ALA A 5 -17.00 -18.66 15.70
C ALA A 5 -15.59 -18.91 15.11
N PHE A 6 -14.70 -17.97 15.28
CA PHE A 6 -13.30 -18.19 14.94
C PHE A 6 -12.70 -19.26 15.85
N LEU A 7 -11.72 -19.99 15.36
CA LEU A 7 -11.08 -21.06 16.12
C LEU A 7 -10.28 -20.47 17.29
N SER A 8 -10.40 -21.12 18.43
CA SER A 8 -9.52 -20.90 19.58
C SER A 8 -8.11 -21.46 19.32
N PRO A 9 -7.09 -21.02 20.07
CA PRO A 9 -5.74 -21.60 19.93
C PRO A 9 -5.70 -23.11 20.08
N ALA A 10 -6.49 -23.69 21.02
CA ALA A 10 -6.58 -25.14 21.22
C ALA A 10 -7.17 -25.86 19.99
N GLU A 11 -8.19 -25.31 19.35
CA GLU A 11 -8.78 -25.88 18.14
C GLU A 11 -7.82 -25.78 16.95
N ILE A 12 -6.96 -24.74 16.90
CA ILE A 12 -5.90 -24.64 15.88
C ILE A 12 -4.85 -25.74 16.10
N GLU A 13 -4.41 -25.99 17.33
CA GLU A 13 -3.47 -27.04 17.66
C GLU A 13 -4.06 -28.45 17.30
N GLU A 14 -5.33 -28.69 17.61
CA GLU A 14 -6.01 -29.90 17.21
C GLU A 14 -6.02 -30.07 15.69
N ARG A 15 -6.27 -29.00 14.95
CA ARG A 15 -6.27 -29.02 13.47
C ARG A 15 -4.88 -29.29 12.90
N ILE A 16 -3.83 -28.79 13.53
CA ILE A 16 -2.45 -29.11 13.18
C ILE A 16 -2.20 -30.64 13.35
N ALA A 17 -2.63 -31.20 14.47
CA ALA A 17 -2.49 -32.62 14.74
C ALA A 17 -3.29 -33.48 13.73
N GLN A 18 -4.52 -33.08 13.41
CA GLN A 18 -5.36 -33.75 12.39
C GLN A 18 -4.72 -33.70 10.99
N GLU A 19 -4.16 -32.55 10.59
CA GLU A 19 -3.50 -32.42 9.29
C GLU A 19 -2.23 -33.27 9.23
N ALA A 20 -1.46 -33.35 10.32
CA ALA A 20 -0.27 -34.20 10.41
C ALA A 20 -0.62 -35.69 10.26
N ALA A 21 -1.74 -36.13 10.82
CA ALA A 21 -2.24 -37.51 10.76
C ALA A 21 -2.97 -37.85 9.44
N SER A 22 -3.27 -36.88 8.59
CA SER A 22 -4.02 -37.09 7.33
C SER A 22 -3.17 -37.82 6.29
N ASP A 23 -3.80 -38.62 5.44
CA ASP A 23 -3.14 -39.30 4.30
C ASP A 23 -3.13 -38.46 3.00
N LYS A 24 -3.19 -37.12 3.12
CA LYS A 24 -3.14 -36.25 1.93
C LYS A 24 -1.74 -36.24 1.32
N ASP A 25 -1.64 -36.27 0.01
CA ASP A 25 -0.38 -36.14 -0.74
C ASP A 25 0.32 -34.78 -0.42
N ARG A 26 -0.46 -33.73 -0.17
CA ARG A 26 0.04 -32.41 0.18
C ARG A 26 -0.61 -31.92 1.46
N LYS A 27 0.18 -31.87 2.52
CA LYS A 27 -0.22 -31.39 3.85
C LYS A 27 0.12 -29.92 4.01
N LEU A 28 -0.67 -29.21 4.81
CA LEU A 28 -0.34 -27.87 5.29
C LEU A 28 0.71 -27.98 6.41
N THR A 29 1.64 -27.03 6.43
CA THR A 29 2.56 -26.92 7.56
C THR A 29 1.83 -26.31 8.78
N PRO A 30 2.31 -26.55 10.01
CA PRO A 30 1.74 -25.92 11.22
C PRO A 30 1.62 -24.40 11.08
N GLU A 31 2.66 -23.72 10.57
CA GLU A 31 2.70 -22.28 10.39
C GLU A 31 1.67 -21.79 9.34
N GLN A 32 1.42 -22.61 8.29
CA GLN A 32 0.36 -22.30 7.32
C GLN A 32 -1.01 -22.40 7.97
N ILE A 33 -1.26 -23.42 8.80
CA ILE A 33 -2.52 -23.60 9.53
C ILE A 33 -2.74 -22.43 10.50
N GLU A 34 -1.72 -22.06 11.27
CA GLU A 34 -1.79 -20.89 12.15
C GLU A 34 -2.09 -19.62 11.36
N ALA A 35 -1.39 -19.37 10.26
CA ALA A 35 -1.62 -18.19 9.42
C ALA A 35 -3.03 -18.14 8.82
N ILE A 36 -3.65 -19.28 8.50
CA ILE A 36 -5.00 -19.37 7.95
C ILE A 36 -6.05 -19.09 9.04
N TYR A 37 -5.92 -19.69 10.22
CA TYR A 37 -7.01 -19.77 11.20
C TYR A 37 -6.87 -18.84 12.41
N SER A 38 -5.69 -18.29 12.69
CA SER A 38 -5.51 -17.32 13.79
C SER A 38 -6.29 -16.04 13.55
N ASN A 39 -6.85 -15.46 14.62
CA ASN A 39 -7.61 -14.23 14.57
C ASN A 39 -7.41 -13.39 15.85
N GLY A 40 -8.02 -12.19 15.89
CA GLY A 40 -8.01 -11.30 17.06
C GLY A 40 -6.68 -10.58 17.33
N THR A 41 -5.63 -10.82 16.52
CA THR A 41 -4.32 -10.17 16.62
C THR A 41 -3.77 -9.80 15.26
N ASN A 42 -2.72 -8.96 15.25
CA ASN A 42 -1.94 -8.71 14.03
C ASN A 42 -1.05 -9.93 13.75
N ILE A 43 -1.14 -10.47 12.54
CA ILE A 43 -0.38 -11.64 12.12
C ILE A 43 0.64 -11.21 11.06
N LEU A 44 1.91 -11.44 11.34
CA LEU A 44 3.00 -11.25 10.37
C LEU A 44 3.46 -12.61 9.87
N VAL A 45 3.32 -12.87 8.57
CA VAL A 45 3.76 -14.09 7.92
C VAL A 45 5.04 -13.82 7.13
N SER A 46 6.17 -14.31 7.63
CA SER A 46 7.45 -14.28 6.92
C SER A 46 7.63 -15.56 6.13
N ALA A 47 7.84 -15.46 4.83
CA ALA A 47 7.91 -16.63 3.97
C ALA A 47 8.73 -16.36 2.71
N SER A 48 9.55 -17.33 2.28
CA SER A 48 10.37 -17.28 1.06
C SER A 48 9.52 -17.37 -0.22
N ALA A 49 10.14 -17.16 -1.38
CA ALA A 49 9.49 -17.40 -2.66
C ALA A 49 9.09 -18.90 -2.78
N GLY A 50 7.90 -19.16 -3.33
CA GLY A 50 7.39 -20.52 -3.49
C GLY A 50 6.81 -21.20 -2.24
N SER A 51 6.86 -20.59 -1.06
CA SER A 51 6.33 -21.14 0.20
C SER A 51 4.79 -21.24 0.28
N GLY A 52 4.08 -20.79 -0.75
CA GLY A 52 2.61 -20.83 -0.78
C GLY A 52 1.90 -19.62 -0.17
N LYS A 53 2.56 -18.45 -0.01
CA LYS A 53 1.94 -17.24 0.54
C LYS A 53 0.56 -16.90 -0.02
N THR A 54 0.44 -16.89 -1.35
CA THR A 54 -0.83 -16.60 -2.02
C THR A 54 -1.89 -17.66 -1.73
N PHE A 55 -1.48 -18.92 -1.62
CA PHE A 55 -2.37 -20.00 -1.25
C PHE A 55 -2.91 -19.81 0.16
N VAL A 56 -2.03 -19.59 1.14
CA VAL A 56 -2.40 -19.32 2.55
C VAL A 56 -3.36 -18.11 2.65
N MET A 57 -3.09 -17.05 1.91
CA MET A 57 -3.95 -15.87 1.86
C MET A 57 -5.35 -16.20 1.31
N VAL A 58 -5.44 -16.97 0.22
CA VAL A 58 -6.72 -17.41 -0.34
C VAL A 58 -7.50 -18.27 0.66
N GLU A 59 -6.85 -19.26 1.28
CA GLU A 59 -7.48 -20.13 2.28
C GLU A 59 -7.97 -19.34 3.50
N ARG A 60 -7.20 -18.34 3.97
CA ARG A 60 -7.61 -17.45 5.04
C ARG A 60 -8.86 -16.64 4.68
N ILE A 61 -8.91 -16.06 3.49
CA ILE A 61 -10.08 -15.31 3.01
C ILE A 61 -11.30 -16.23 2.93
N LEU A 62 -11.14 -17.45 2.41
CA LEU A 62 -12.20 -18.44 2.33
C LEU A 62 -12.69 -18.88 3.73
N ASP A 63 -11.80 -19.05 4.69
CA ASP A 63 -12.18 -19.32 6.09
C ASP A 63 -13.01 -18.18 6.67
N MET A 64 -12.60 -16.92 6.47
CA MET A 64 -13.35 -15.76 6.93
C MET A 64 -14.74 -15.69 6.30
N ILE A 65 -14.85 -15.92 4.98
CA ILE A 65 -16.13 -15.97 4.27
C ILE A 65 -17.00 -17.12 4.81
N GLY A 66 -16.41 -18.30 5.00
CA GLY A 66 -17.11 -19.46 5.58
C GLY A 66 -17.64 -19.22 7.01
N ARG A 67 -17.10 -18.22 7.71
CA ARG A 67 -17.57 -17.76 9.02
C ARG A 67 -18.60 -16.63 8.95
N GLY A 68 -18.98 -16.23 7.74
CA GLY A 68 -19.99 -15.19 7.52
C GLY A 68 -19.44 -13.78 7.36
N VAL A 69 -18.10 -13.60 7.26
CA VAL A 69 -17.50 -12.29 6.93
C VAL A 69 -17.69 -12.04 5.43
N GLY A 70 -18.36 -10.96 5.06
CA GLY A 70 -18.54 -10.58 3.66
C GLY A 70 -17.21 -10.17 3.01
N ILE A 71 -17.03 -10.50 1.72
CA ILE A 71 -15.86 -10.09 0.94
C ILE A 71 -15.74 -8.56 0.85
N ASP A 72 -16.85 -7.85 0.89
CA ASP A 72 -16.96 -6.39 0.92
C ASP A 72 -16.55 -5.76 2.27
N GLN A 73 -16.38 -6.57 3.31
CA GLN A 73 -15.85 -6.16 4.61
C GLN A 73 -14.32 -6.35 4.70
N LEU A 74 -13.70 -6.91 3.68
CA LEU A 74 -12.27 -7.19 3.63
C LEU A 74 -11.56 -6.18 2.74
N PHE A 75 -10.44 -5.64 3.23
CA PHE A 75 -9.48 -4.92 2.42
C PHE A 75 -8.28 -5.82 2.14
N ILE A 76 -8.03 -6.11 0.86
CA ILE A 76 -6.98 -7.01 0.43
C ILE A 76 -6.06 -6.29 -0.53
N SER A 77 -4.83 -6.00 -0.09
CA SER A 77 -3.85 -5.30 -0.90
C SER A 77 -2.80 -6.24 -1.48
N THR A 78 -2.49 -6.04 -2.75
CA THR A 78 -1.40 -6.70 -3.47
C THR A 78 -0.43 -5.65 -4.01
N PHE A 79 0.79 -6.10 -4.36
CA PHE A 79 1.80 -5.19 -4.88
C PHE A 79 1.57 -4.77 -6.34
N THR A 80 0.91 -5.62 -7.14
CA THR A 80 0.64 -5.34 -8.55
C THR A 80 -0.83 -5.57 -8.90
N VAL A 81 -1.31 -4.84 -9.91
CA VAL A 81 -2.67 -5.00 -10.46
C VAL A 81 -2.88 -6.43 -10.98
N LYS A 82 -1.85 -7.02 -11.61
CA LYS A 82 -1.90 -8.40 -12.10
C LYS A 82 -2.11 -9.39 -10.96
N ALA A 83 -1.38 -9.25 -9.85
CA ALA A 83 -1.55 -10.12 -8.68
C ALA A 83 -2.94 -10.00 -8.06
N ALA A 84 -3.52 -8.80 -8.05
CA ALA A 84 -4.90 -8.59 -7.61
C ALA A 84 -5.91 -9.31 -8.52
N GLY A 85 -5.73 -9.24 -9.83
CA GLY A 85 -6.55 -9.98 -10.80
C GLY A 85 -6.47 -11.49 -10.61
N GLU A 86 -5.26 -12.03 -10.52
CA GLU A 86 -5.04 -13.46 -10.25
C GLU A 86 -5.67 -13.92 -8.93
N LEU A 87 -5.63 -13.06 -7.90
CA LEU A 87 -6.26 -13.36 -6.62
C LEU A 87 -7.78 -13.43 -6.75
N LYS A 88 -8.40 -12.46 -7.43
CA LYS A 88 -9.85 -12.46 -7.70
C LYS A 88 -10.29 -13.71 -8.42
N GLU A 89 -9.59 -14.11 -9.49
CA GLU A 89 -9.89 -15.33 -10.24
C GLU A 89 -9.78 -16.60 -9.37
N ARG A 90 -8.77 -16.68 -8.50
CA ARG A 90 -8.60 -17.82 -7.59
C ARG A 90 -9.73 -17.88 -6.55
N LEU A 91 -10.12 -16.75 -5.99
CA LEU A 91 -11.24 -16.66 -5.04
C LEU A 91 -12.54 -17.06 -5.70
N GLU A 92 -12.83 -16.54 -6.89
CA GLU A 92 -14.02 -16.89 -7.66
C GLU A 92 -14.12 -18.38 -7.92
N LYS A 93 -13.05 -19.00 -8.44
CA LYS A 93 -12.99 -20.45 -8.68
C LYS A 93 -13.23 -21.27 -7.41
N ARG A 94 -12.64 -20.86 -6.29
CA ARG A 94 -12.79 -21.58 -5.02
C ARG A 94 -14.18 -21.42 -4.44
N LEU A 95 -14.74 -20.19 -4.45
CA LEU A 95 -16.11 -19.94 -4.00
C LEU A 95 -17.14 -20.65 -4.86
N THR A 96 -16.95 -20.68 -6.18
CA THR A 96 -17.82 -21.46 -7.09
C THR A 96 -17.79 -22.96 -6.78
N LYS A 97 -16.61 -23.51 -6.44
CA LYS A 97 -16.51 -24.89 -6.00
C LYS A 97 -17.26 -25.13 -4.70
N HIS A 98 -17.14 -24.24 -3.70
CA HIS A 98 -17.86 -24.32 -2.43
C HIS A 98 -19.37 -24.17 -2.67
N LEU A 99 -19.80 -23.28 -3.55
CA LEU A 99 -21.19 -23.12 -3.94
C LEU A 99 -21.82 -24.42 -4.46
N GLY A 100 -21.06 -25.19 -5.28
CA GLY A 100 -21.48 -26.50 -5.77
C GLY A 100 -21.57 -27.59 -4.68
N GLN A 101 -20.98 -27.36 -3.51
CA GLN A 101 -20.96 -28.28 -2.37
C GLN A 101 -21.86 -27.81 -1.23
N ALA A 102 -22.51 -26.66 -1.38
CA ALA A 102 -23.37 -26.08 -0.35
C ALA A 102 -24.60 -26.97 -0.06
N GLU A 103 -24.81 -27.28 1.19
CA GLU A 103 -25.86 -28.19 1.64
C GLU A 103 -27.21 -27.49 1.86
N THR A 104 -27.19 -26.18 2.21
CA THR A 104 -28.38 -25.39 2.49
C THR A 104 -28.59 -24.28 1.46
N ASP A 105 -29.85 -23.88 1.27
CA ASP A 105 -30.20 -22.78 0.37
C ASP A 105 -29.67 -21.44 0.90
N GLU A 106 -29.58 -21.28 2.23
CA GLU A 106 -29.01 -20.09 2.86
C GLU A 106 -27.51 -19.97 2.55
N GLU A 107 -26.77 -21.06 2.68
CA GLU A 107 -25.32 -21.11 2.34
C GLU A 107 -25.11 -20.83 0.85
N ARG A 108 -25.95 -21.41 0.00
CA ARG A 108 -25.92 -21.22 -1.44
C ARG A 108 -26.18 -19.76 -1.81
N ALA A 109 -27.17 -19.12 -1.21
CA ALA A 109 -27.48 -17.72 -1.43
C ALA A 109 -26.34 -16.81 -0.96
N PHE A 110 -25.77 -17.09 0.22
CA PHE A 110 -24.63 -16.32 0.74
C PHE A 110 -23.41 -16.42 -0.16
N LEU A 111 -22.98 -17.64 -0.56
CA LEU A 111 -21.81 -17.83 -1.43
C LEU A 111 -22.03 -17.19 -2.80
N SER A 112 -23.23 -17.26 -3.36
CA SER A 112 -23.57 -16.59 -4.62
C SER A 112 -23.43 -15.06 -4.50
N ASP A 113 -23.89 -14.47 -3.39
CA ASP A 113 -23.71 -13.03 -3.11
C ASP A 113 -22.23 -12.67 -2.99
N GLN A 114 -21.41 -13.49 -2.31
CA GLN A 114 -19.97 -13.24 -2.22
C GLN A 114 -19.28 -13.27 -3.58
N ILE A 115 -19.62 -14.22 -4.45
CA ILE A 115 -19.09 -14.29 -5.82
C ILE A 115 -19.46 -13.03 -6.61
N ALA A 116 -20.70 -12.59 -6.53
CA ALA A 116 -21.15 -11.37 -7.23
C ALA A 116 -20.42 -10.11 -6.74
N LYS A 117 -20.03 -10.07 -5.46
CA LYS A 117 -19.30 -8.92 -4.86
C LYS A 117 -17.81 -8.89 -5.14
N ILE A 118 -17.17 -9.96 -5.62
CA ILE A 118 -15.72 -9.99 -5.87
C ILE A 118 -15.26 -8.84 -6.78
N GLY A 119 -16.06 -8.50 -7.79
CA GLY A 119 -15.74 -7.44 -8.75
C GLY A 119 -15.63 -6.05 -8.11
N THR A 120 -16.43 -5.78 -7.09
CA THR A 120 -16.53 -4.48 -6.40
C THR A 120 -15.79 -4.45 -5.06
N ALA A 121 -15.35 -5.61 -4.56
CA ALA A 121 -14.61 -5.73 -3.31
C ALA A 121 -13.25 -4.99 -3.38
N ASP A 122 -12.78 -4.52 -2.23
CA ASP A 122 -11.52 -3.80 -2.09
C ASP A 122 -10.31 -4.75 -2.19
N ILE A 123 -10.16 -5.36 -3.37
CA ILE A 123 -9.03 -6.22 -3.75
C ILE A 123 -8.25 -5.52 -4.85
N GLY A 124 -7.09 -4.96 -4.52
CA GLY A 124 -6.31 -4.15 -5.46
C GLY A 124 -4.94 -3.77 -4.93
N THR A 125 -4.30 -2.81 -5.59
CA THR A 125 -3.10 -2.18 -5.06
C THR A 125 -3.46 -1.10 -4.04
N MET A 126 -2.52 -0.74 -3.17
CA MET A 126 -2.72 0.36 -2.22
C MET A 126 -3.06 1.68 -2.95
N ASP A 127 -2.40 1.95 -4.07
CA ASP A 127 -2.67 3.15 -4.88
C ASP A 127 -4.09 3.18 -5.43
N ALA A 128 -4.59 2.04 -5.94
CA ALA A 128 -5.96 1.93 -6.43
C ALA A 128 -6.99 2.18 -5.32
N PHE A 129 -6.73 1.67 -4.12
CA PHE A 129 -7.58 1.91 -2.95
C PHE A 129 -7.53 3.38 -2.52
N THR A 130 -6.34 3.97 -2.45
CA THR A 130 -6.17 5.40 -2.12
C THR A 130 -6.89 6.28 -3.14
N GLN A 131 -6.78 5.97 -4.43
CA GLN A 131 -7.50 6.68 -5.47
C GLN A 131 -9.02 6.57 -5.29
N LYS A 132 -9.54 5.38 -4.95
CA LYS A 132 -10.96 5.18 -4.62
C LYS A 132 -11.39 6.09 -3.46
N LEU A 133 -10.59 6.16 -2.39
CA LEU A 133 -10.88 7.04 -1.25
C LEU A 133 -10.87 8.51 -1.64
N VAL A 134 -9.90 8.95 -2.44
CA VAL A 134 -9.85 10.35 -2.91
C VAL A 134 -11.03 10.66 -3.82
N ASN A 135 -11.44 9.76 -4.71
CA ASN A 135 -12.63 9.94 -5.53
C ASN A 135 -13.91 10.07 -4.68
N GLN A 136 -14.00 9.31 -3.60
CA GLN A 136 -15.19 9.29 -2.74
C GLN A 136 -15.23 10.43 -1.74
N TYR A 137 -14.10 10.81 -1.15
CA TYR A 137 -14.02 11.74 -0.02
C TYR A 137 -13.18 13.01 -0.31
N GLY A 138 -12.57 13.12 -1.49
CA GLY A 138 -11.67 14.24 -1.80
C GLY A 138 -12.34 15.61 -1.72
N TYR A 139 -13.66 15.66 -1.91
CA TYR A 139 -14.42 16.91 -1.75
C TYR A 139 -14.30 17.51 -0.34
N LEU A 140 -14.08 16.69 0.69
CA LEU A 140 -13.85 17.15 2.07
C LEU A 140 -12.54 17.94 2.20
N LEU A 141 -11.59 17.71 1.31
CA LEU A 141 -10.28 18.36 1.25
C LEU A 141 -10.18 19.39 0.12
N GLY A 142 -11.30 19.72 -0.53
CA GLY A 142 -11.33 20.66 -1.66
C GLY A 142 -10.72 20.11 -2.96
N VAL A 143 -10.52 18.79 -3.05
CA VAL A 143 -10.05 18.15 -4.30
C VAL A 143 -11.19 18.13 -5.30
N SER A 144 -10.94 18.61 -6.53
CA SER A 144 -11.92 18.59 -7.60
C SER A 144 -12.38 17.16 -7.92
N PRO A 145 -13.68 16.91 -8.13
CA PRO A 145 -14.15 15.59 -8.56
C PRO A 145 -13.58 15.14 -9.91
N THR A 146 -13.12 16.09 -10.72
CA THR A 146 -12.54 15.85 -12.05
C THR A 146 -11.00 15.85 -12.04
N PHE A 147 -10.37 15.64 -10.85
CA PHE A 147 -8.92 15.57 -10.80
C PHE A 147 -8.40 14.40 -11.65
N ARG A 148 -7.22 14.59 -12.22
CA ARG A 148 -6.49 13.52 -12.87
C ARG A 148 -5.13 13.31 -12.19
N ILE A 149 -4.68 12.08 -12.14
CA ILE A 149 -3.33 11.76 -11.70
C ILE A 149 -2.38 12.07 -12.85
N MET A 150 -1.41 12.95 -12.59
CA MET A 150 -0.38 13.30 -13.56
C MET A 150 0.69 12.22 -13.55
N THR A 151 0.68 11.35 -14.57
CA THR A 151 1.65 10.24 -14.71
C THR A 151 2.78 10.56 -15.66
N ASP A 152 2.64 11.59 -16.50
CA ASP A 152 3.66 12.02 -17.45
C ASP A 152 4.78 12.78 -16.73
N LEU A 153 5.98 12.20 -16.72
CA LEU A 153 7.17 12.79 -16.11
C LEU A 153 7.62 14.10 -16.79
N ALA A 154 7.37 14.25 -18.09
CA ALA A 154 7.72 15.47 -18.81
C ALA A 154 6.80 16.60 -18.36
N GLU A 155 5.49 16.35 -18.25
CA GLU A 155 4.53 17.33 -17.75
C GLU A 155 4.82 17.73 -16.30
N GLN A 156 5.12 16.76 -15.42
CA GLN A 156 5.53 17.03 -14.04
C GLN A 156 6.79 17.89 -13.97
N THR A 157 7.77 17.60 -14.83
CA THR A 157 9.05 18.34 -14.88
C THR A 157 8.83 19.77 -15.36
N LEU A 158 8.03 19.96 -16.38
CA LEU A 158 7.69 21.30 -16.90
C LEU A 158 7.01 22.14 -15.83
N MET A 159 5.97 21.61 -15.18
CA MET A 159 5.28 22.30 -14.09
C MET A 159 6.21 22.66 -12.92
N LYS A 160 7.05 21.72 -12.48
CA LYS A 160 8.04 21.99 -11.42
C LYS A 160 9.03 23.08 -11.81
N ASN A 161 9.51 23.07 -13.06
CA ASN A 161 10.43 24.08 -13.56
C ASN A 161 9.79 25.47 -13.64
N GLU A 162 8.54 25.56 -14.06
CA GLU A 162 7.79 26.80 -14.13
C GLU A 162 7.62 27.40 -12.73
N VAL A 163 7.06 26.63 -11.78
CA VAL A 163 6.89 27.06 -10.39
C VAL A 163 8.23 27.45 -9.75
N TYR A 164 9.30 26.67 -10.02
CA TYR A 164 10.62 26.99 -9.50
C TYR A 164 11.15 28.32 -10.08
N ALA A 165 10.97 28.56 -11.37
CA ALA A 165 11.43 29.78 -12.03
C ALA A 165 10.74 31.01 -11.45
N ASP A 166 9.42 30.96 -11.25
CA ASP A 166 8.66 32.05 -10.67
C ASP A 166 9.11 32.34 -9.24
N LEU A 167 9.16 31.32 -8.38
CA LEU A 167 9.62 31.48 -7.00
C LEU A 167 11.07 31.97 -6.94
N PHE A 168 11.96 31.44 -7.79
CA PHE A 168 13.35 31.88 -7.83
C PHE A 168 13.48 33.35 -8.19
N ASN A 169 12.72 33.81 -9.18
CA ASN A 169 12.69 35.23 -9.58
C ASN A 169 12.13 36.13 -8.48
N ASP A 170 11.07 35.70 -7.82
CA ASP A 170 10.48 36.44 -6.70
C ASP A 170 11.46 36.61 -5.54
N TYR A 171 12.16 35.55 -5.16
CA TYR A 171 13.20 35.63 -4.12
C TYR A 171 14.42 36.44 -4.54
N MET A 172 14.81 36.41 -5.82
CA MET A 172 15.93 37.20 -6.35
C MET A 172 15.64 38.71 -6.35
N GLN A 173 14.35 39.10 -6.38
CA GLN A 173 13.90 40.50 -6.41
C GLN A 173 13.25 40.96 -5.09
N GLY A 174 13.00 40.02 -4.18
CA GLY A 174 12.29 40.29 -2.90
C GLY A 174 13.13 41.00 -1.86
N LYS A 175 12.54 41.22 -0.69
CA LYS A 175 13.17 41.91 0.45
C LYS A 175 14.50 41.32 0.89
N ASP A 176 14.61 39.99 0.80
CA ASP A 176 15.78 39.20 1.23
C ASP A 176 16.68 38.80 0.06
N ALA A 177 16.61 39.51 -1.07
CA ALA A 177 17.34 39.18 -2.31
C ALA A 177 18.85 38.97 -2.10
N GLN A 178 19.49 39.84 -1.29
CA GLN A 178 20.93 39.70 -1.02
C GLN A 178 21.26 38.43 -0.24
N LEU A 179 20.43 38.05 0.73
CA LEU A 179 20.59 36.82 1.51
C LEU A 179 20.37 35.60 0.62
N PHE A 180 19.32 35.64 -0.20
CA PHE A 180 19.00 34.57 -1.14
C PHE A 180 20.11 34.37 -2.20
N GLN A 181 20.64 35.46 -2.77
CA GLN A 181 21.77 35.37 -3.70
C GLN A 181 23.00 34.77 -3.04
N LYS A 182 23.31 35.13 -1.79
CA LYS A 182 24.41 34.52 -1.03
C LYS A 182 24.16 33.03 -0.80
N LEU A 183 22.95 32.63 -0.46
CA LEU A 183 22.56 31.24 -0.31
C LEU A 183 22.78 30.46 -1.62
N VAL A 184 22.25 30.94 -2.73
CA VAL A 184 22.40 30.31 -4.04
C VAL A 184 23.88 30.15 -4.41
N ARG A 185 24.71 31.19 -4.17
CA ARG A 185 26.17 31.14 -4.45
C ARG A 185 26.86 30.05 -3.63
N ASN A 186 26.48 29.83 -2.39
CA ASN A 186 27.06 28.79 -1.54
C ASN A 186 26.88 27.38 -2.13
N PHE A 187 25.75 27.15 -2.81
CA PHE A 187 25.45 25.84 -3.44
C PHE A 187 25.94 25.72 -4.89
N THR A 188 26.09 26.84 -5.58
CA THR A 188 26.54 26.84 -6.98
C THR A 188 28.07 26.97 -7.15
N GLY A 189 28.74 27.50 -6.12
CA GLY A 189 30.19 27.73 -6.17
C GLY A 189 30.61 28.61 -7.38
N HIS A 190 31.51 28.09 -8.20
CA HIS A 190 31.96 28.73 -9.44
C HIS A 190 31.08 28.41 -10.66
N SER A 191 29.98 27.68 -10.51
CA SER A 191 29.09 27.37 -11.62
C SER A 191 28.36 28.61 -12.11
N LYS A 192 28.22 28.74 -13.44
CA LYS A 192 27.45 29.83 -14.07
C LYS A 192 25.93 29.60 -14.01
N THR A 193 25.49 28.44 -13.51
CA THR A 193 24.09 28.06 -13.48
C THR A 193 23.62 27.76 -12.06
N SER A 194 22.36 28.04 -11.73
CA SER A 194 21.72 27.69 -10.46
C SER A 194 21.25 26.23 -10.41
N LYS A 195 21.68 25.39 -11.35
CA LYS A 195 21.18 24.00 -11.47
C LYS A 195 21.39 23.20 -10.18
N ALA A 196 22.58 23.26 -9.58
CA ALA A 196 22.87 22.52 -8.34
C ALA A 196 21.92 22.92 -7.18
N PHE A 197 21.61 24.21 -7.07
CA PHE A 197 20.67 24.69 -6.07
C PHE A 197 19.24 24.21 -6.37
N ARG A 198 18.81 24.28 -7.63
CA ARG A 198 17.49 23.77 -8.04
C ARG A 198 17.34 22.28 -7.75
N ASP A 199 18.34 21.50 -8.13
CA ASP A 199 18.31 20.05 -7.95
C ASP A 199 18.23 19.72 -6.45
N LEU A 200 18.95 20.42 -5.58
CA LEU A 200 18.82 20.29 -4.13
C LEU A 200 17.40 20.64 -3.63
N VAL A 201 16.80 21.71 -4.14
CA VAL A 201 15.40 22.08 -3.77
C VAL A 201 14.44 20.99 -4.17
N TYR A 202 14.60 20.39 -5.34
CA TYR A 202 13.76 19.28 -5.80
C TYR A 202 13.92 18.02 -4.97
N ASP A 203 15.15 17.69 -4.56
CA ASP A 203 15.42 16.56 -3.69
C ASP A 203 14.77 16.76 -2.32
N ILE A 204 14.92 17.92 -1.71
CA ILE A 204 14.27 18.27 -0.44
C ILE A 204 12.74 18.21 -0.56
N TYR A 205 12.19 18.78 -1.62
CA TYR A 205 10.75 18.72 -1.90
C TYR A 205 10.28 17.27 -2.02
N SER A 206 10.95 16.46 -2.84
CA SER A 206 10.58 15.06 -3.03
C SER A 206 10.64 14.25 -1.74
N PHE A 207 11.63 14.53 -0.89
CA PHE A 207 11.77 13.89 0.41
C PHE A 207 10.64 14.29 1.36
N SER A 208 10.28 15.56 1.38
CA SER A 208 9.20 16.06 2.23
C SER A 208 7.84 15.44 1.88
N GLN A 209 7.60 15.21 0.58
CA GLN A 209 6.34 14.61 0.11
C GLN A 209 6.16 13.13 0.53
N ALA A 210 7.24 12.46 0.93
CA ALA A 210 7.16 11.10 1.49
C ALA A 210 6.70 11.07 2.96
N THR A 211 6.42 12.22 3.56
CA THR A 211 5.97 12.34 4.96
C THR A 211 4.49 12.69 5.04
N ALA A 212 3.86 12.36 6.16
CA ALA A 212 2.44 12.65 6.38
C ALA A 212 2.14 14.17 6.49
N ASP A 213 3.15 14.98 6.86
CA ASP A 213 3.05 16.43 7.00
C ASP A 213 4.35 17.05 6.47
N PRO A 214 4.42 17.37 5.17
CA PRO A 214 5.61 17.92 4.53
C PRO A 214 6.09 19.23 5.15
N GLU A 215 5.18 20.13 5.49
CA GLU A 215 5.53 21.44 6.07
C GLU A 215 6.15 21.30 7.46
N LYS A 216 5.55 20.48 8.31
CA LYS A 216 6.08 20.19 9.64
C LYS A 216 7.46 19.54 9.55
N TRP A 217 7.63 18.59 8.63
CA TRP A 217 8.92 17.94 8.38
C TRP A 217 9.99 18.95 7.98
N LEU A 218 9.70 19.85 7.03
CA LEU A 218 10.62 20.91 6.59
C LEU A 218 11.00 21.82 7.75
N ARG A 219 10.03 22.31 8.54
CA ARG A 219 10.28 23.16 9.71
C ARG A 219 11.14 22.48 10.76
N GLN A 220 10.90 21.20 11.02
CA GLN A 220 11.65 20.46 12.04
C GLN A 220 13.07 20.12 11.64
N ASN A 221 13.31 19.85 10.36
CA ASN A 221 14.62 19.34 9.89
C ASN A 221 15.49 20.43 9.26
N LEU A 222 14.91 21.47 8.65
CA LEU A 222 15.68 22.55 8.02
C LEU A 222 15.85 23.76 8.93
N LEU A 223 14.85 24.12 9.75
CA LEU A 223 14.89 25.33 10.57
C LEU A 223 15.63 25.13 11.90
N LYS A 224 15.80 23.90 12.38
CA LYS A 224 16.52 23.64 13.64
C LYS A 224 18.04 23.79 13.56
N GLY A 225 18.60 24.21 12.42
CA GLY A 225 19.99 24.70 12.31
C GLY A 225 21.11 23.75 12.74
N GLN A 226 20.78 22.56 13.18
CA GLN A 226 21.70 21.50 13.54
C GLN A 226 21.40 20.30 12.66
N ILE A 227 21.73 20.44 11.40
CA ILE A 227 22.20 19.26 10.70
C ILE A 227 23.57 18.98 11.32
N GLU A 228 23.60 18.27 12.47
CA GLU A 228 24.73 17.39 12.67
C GLU A 228 24.85 16.63 11.37
N ALA A 229 25.98 16.82 10.69
CA ALA A 229 26.30 16.08 9.48
C ALA A 229 26.46 14.60 9.87
N LYS A 230 25.35 13.95 10.17
CA LYS A 230 25.28 12.50 10.03
C LYS A 230 25.57 12.29 8.56
N PRO A 231 26.62 11.53 8.22
CA PRO A 231 26.91 11.22 6.84
C PRO A 231 25.58 10.73 6.27
N CYS A 232 25.11 11.42 5.24
CA CYS A 232 23.92 11.04 4.50
C CYS A 232 24.14 9.55 4.19
N LEU A 233 23.40 8.69 4.84
CA LEU A 233 23.29 7.31 4.44
C LEU A 233 22.67 7.39 3.05
N LEU A 234 23.54 7.59 2.06
CA LEU A 234 23.22 7.27 0.69
C LEU A 234 22.65 5.86 0.75
N TYR A 235 21.36 5.79 0.59
CA TYR A 235 20.64 4.55 0.48
C TYR A 235 21.14 3.89 -0.81
N THR A 236 22.23 3.17 -0.68
CA THR A 236 22.61 2.18 -1.67
C THR A 236 21.63 1.06 -1.49
N SER A 237 20.55 1.09 -2.30
CA SER A 237 19.72 -0.09 -2.47
C SER A 237 20.67 -1.23 -2.83
N PRO A 238 20.66 -2.36 -2.10
CA PRO A 238 21.32 -3.53 -2.60
C PRO A 238 20.63 -3.89 -3.91
N SER A 239 21.40 -3.81 -5.01
CA SER A 239 21.01 -4.42 -6.28
C SER A 239 20.72 -5.89 -6.08
N PRO A 240 19.73 -6.44 -6.83
CA PRO A 240 19.32 -7.82 -6.76
C PRO A 240 20.44 -8.80 -7.09
#